data_ec9d4a0726c44a2fbc45dd0ed4ec027b
#
_entry.id   ec9d4a0726c44a2fbc45dd0ed4ec027b
#
_cell.length_a   1.000
_cell.length_b   1.000
_cell.length_c   1.000
_cell.angle_alpha   90.00
_cell.angle_beta   90.00
_cell.angle_gamma   90.00
#
_symmetry.space_group_name_H-M   'P 1'
#
loop_
_entity.id
_entity.type
_entity.pdbx_description
1 polymer ?
#
loop_
_entity_poly.entity_id
_entity_poly.type
_entity_poly.pdbx_seq_one_letter_code
_entity_poly.pdbx_strand_id
1 'polypeptide(L)'
;IPALATARRAVIEALEALGNGEEAARALGVGARAAAQLGANTRLWASPCAPASRVFTGVLYDAVAAAGADPWERSEGVTVFSALFGALSPTDPIPDHRLAMGVSLPGLGPMARWWAPRLADALEPLAKGRIVLDCRSGPYRAACRAPWAHTWELRVERQSATGRQVVSHDAKRWRGAVAGSLM
;
A
#
# COMPACT_ATOMS: atom_id res chain seq x y z
N ILE A 1 -13.38 3.78 -3.10
CA ILE A 1 -13.80 2.89 -4.23
C ILE A 1 -14.83 1.92 -3.69
N PRO A 2 -16.14 2.14 -3.95
CA PRO A 2 -17.25 1.34 -3.40
C PRO A 2 -17.19 -0.14 -3.81
N ALA A 3 -16.77 -0.45 -5.02
CA ALA A 3 -16.68 -1.83 -5.53
C ALA A 3 -15.81 -2.76 -4.66
N LEU A 4 -14.93 -2.23 -3.82
CA LEU A 4 -14.08 -2.99 -2.92
C LEU A 4 -14.69 -3.25 -1.54
N ALA A 5 -15.89 -2.78 -1.24
CA ALA A 5 -16.46 -2.81 0.12
C ALA A 5 -16.56 -4.22 0.71
N THR A 6 -17.09 -5.18 -0.06
CA THR A 6 -17.22 -6.58 0.38
C THR A 6 -15.86 -7.23 0.62
N ALA A 7 -14.90 -6.98 -0.28
CA ALA A 7 -13.55 -7.52 -0.14
C ALA A 7 -12.82 -6.93 1.08
N ARG A 8 -12.98 -5.63 1.34
CA ARG A 8 -12.44 -4.97 2.53
C ARG A 8 -12.98 -5.58 3.81
N ARG A 9 -14.28 -5.81 3.89
CA ARG A 9 -14.93 -6.45 5.04
C ARG A 9 -14.30 -7.81 5.32
N ALA A 10 -14.16 -8.67 4.32
CA ALA A 10 -13.57 -9.99 4.47
C ALA A 10 -12.12 -9.93 4.99
N VAL A 11 -11.31 -8.96 4.53
CA VAL A 11 -9.93 -8.80 5.01
C VAL A 11 -9.91 -8.27 6.45
N ILE A 12 -10.78 -7.34 6.82
CA ILE A 12 -10.90 -6.83 8.18
C ILE A 12 -11.29 -7.96 9.13
N GLU A 13 -12.32 -8.72 8.81
CA GLU A 13 -12.78 -9.84 9.63
C GLU A 13 -11.70 -10.91 9.82
N ALA A 14 -10.99 -11.27 8.75
CA ALA A 14 -9.87 -12.22 8.84
C ALA A 14 -8.70 -11.69 9.68
N LEU A 15 -8.41 -10.39 9.61
CA LEU A 15 -7.33 -9.78 10.37
C LEU A 15 -7.70 -9.64 11.86
N GLU A 16 -8.93 -9.24 12.19
CA GLU A 16 -9.42 -9.17 13.56
C GLU A 16 -9.47 -10.57 14.20
N ALA A 17 -9.93 -11.60 13.46
CA ALA A 17 -9.96 -12.98 13.91
C ALA A 17 -8.57 -13.55 14.20
N LEU A 18 -7.53 -13.08 13.54
CA LEU A 18 -6.14 -13.49 13.77
C LEU A 18 -5.62 -13.01 15.15
N GLY A 19 -6.20 -11.92 15.68
CA GLY A 19 -5.81 -11.35 16.96
C GLY A 19 -4.44 -10.65 16.94
N ASN A 20 -3.79 -10.61 18.10
CA ASN A 20 -2.53 -9.88 18.31
C ASN A 20 -1.44 -10.69 19.03
N GLY A 21 -1.62 -12.00 19.19
CA GLY A 21 -0.68 -12.89 19.86
C GLY A 21 0.51 -13.30 19.00
N GLU A 22 1.31 -14.23 19.48
CA GLU A 22 2.50 -14.75 18.78
C GLU A 22 2.16 -15.39 17.44
N GLU A 23 1.01 -16.04 17.32
CA GLU A 23 0.55 -16.62 16.06
C GLU A 23 0.29 -15.52 15.01
N ALA A 24 -0.37 -14.43 15.42
CA ALA A 24 -0.57 -13.26 14.57
C ALA A 24 0.77 -12.64 14.14
N ALA A 25 1.71 -12.48 15.06
CA ALA A 25 3.03 -11.96 14.74
C ALA A 25 3.77 -12.82 13.71
N ARG A 26 3.71 -14.14 13.84
CA ARG A 26 4.29 -15.09 12.87
C ARG A 26 3.59 -15.02 11.52
N ALA A 27 2.27 -15.05 11.50
CA ALA A 27 1.47 -15.01 10.27
C ALA A 27 1.69 -13.71 9.49
N LEU A 28 1.81 -12.58 10.19
CA LEU A 28 2.03 -11.25 9.60
C LEU A 28 3.51 -10.95 9.31
N GLY A 29 4.42 -11.85 9.70
CA GLY A 29 5.86 -11.69 9.48
C GLY A 29 6.46 -10.47 10.20
N VAL A 30 5.90 -10.10 11.38
CA VAL A 30 6.37 -8.94 12.13
C VAL A 30 7.33 -9.36 13.24
N GLY A 31 8.46 -8.64 13.36
CA GLY A 31 9.39 -8.85 14.46
C GLY A 31 8.85 -8.35 15.81
N ALA A 32 9.51 -8.71 16.91
CA ALA A 32 9.09 -8.42 18.26
C ALA A 32 8.76 -6.95 18.53
N ARG A 33 9.53 -6.01 17.97
CA ARG A 33 9.29 -4.56 18.11
C ARG A 33 7.96 -4.11 17.49
N ALA A 34 7.57 -4.71 16.36
CA ALA A 34 6.32 -4.37 15.69
C ALA A 34 5.13 -5.19 16.21
N ALA A 35 5.38 -6.32 16.89
CA ALA A 35 4.33 -7.13 17.50
C ALA A 35 3.50 -6.36 18.53
N ALA A 36 4.11 -5.42 19.27
CA ALA A 36 3.40 -4.56 20.20
C ALA A 36 2.32 -3.68 19.54
N GLN A 37 2.41 -3.45 18.22
CA GLN A 37 1.46 -2.64 17.46
C GLN A 37 0.30 -3.45 16.89
N LEU A 38 0.31 -4.78 17.02
CA LEU A 38 -0.75 -5.65 16.49
C LEU A 38 -2.11 -5.47 17.21
N GLY A 39 -2.11 -4.86 18.40
CA GLY A 39 -3.33 -4.48 19.09
C GLY A 39 -4.26 -3.58 18.26
N ALA A 40 -3.74 -2.79 17.34
CA ALA A 40 -4.54 -2.00 16.42
C ALA A 40 -5.42 -2.87 15.50
N ASN A 41 -4.96 -4.06 15.14
CA ASN A 41 -5.67 -4.98 14.25
C ASN A 41 -6.92 -5.64 14.87
N THR A 42 -7.11 -5.58 16.18
CA THR A 42 -8.20 -6.31 16.86
C THR A 42 -9.49 -5.52 17.03
N ARG A 43 -9.53 -4.26 16.62
CA ARG A 43 -10.67 -3.35 16.80
C ARG A 43 -10.83 -2.38 15.64
N LEU A 44 -10.61 -2.84 14.42
CA LEU A 44 -10.58 -1.98 13.22
C LEU A 44 -11.88 -1.23 13.00
N TRP A 45 -13.03 -1.86 13.26
CA TRP A 45 -14.36 -1.23 13.14
C TRP A 45 -14.64 -0.15 14.17
N ALA A 46 -14.02 -0.22 15.34
CA ALA A 46 -14.24 0.72 16.45
C ALA A 46 -13.09 1.71 16.63
N SER A 47 -12.03 1.59 15.83
CA SER A 47 -10.84 2.44 15.96
C SER A 47 -11.05 3.81 15.34
N PRO A 48 -10.46 4.87 15.91
CA PRO A 48 -10.47 6.19 15.29
C PRO A 48 -9.77 6.16 13.94
N CYS A 49 -10.28 6.94 13.01
CA CYS A 49 -9.76 7.04 11.65
C CYS A 49 -9.07 8.39 11.41
N ALA A 50 -8.07 8.38 10.55
CA ALA A 50 -7.43 9.57 9.99
C ALA A 50 -7.24 9.38 8.47
N PRO A 51 -6.98 10.45 7.70
CA PRO A 51 -6.67 10.32 6.28
C PRO A 51 -5.54 9.33 6.04
N ALA A 52 -5.66 8.50 5.01
CA ALA A 52 -4.68 7.47 4.68
C ALA A 52 -3.25 8.03 4.55
N SER A 53 -3.11 9.24 4.01
CA SER A 53 -1.84 9.97 3.94
C SER A 53 -1.19 10.26 5.29
N ARG A 54 -1.97 10.28 6.38
CA ARG A 54 -1.51 10.49 7.75
C ARG A 54 -1.30 9.19 8.53
N VAL A 55 -2.01 8.14 8.14
CA VAL A 55 -1.87 6.80 8.77
C VAL A 55 -0.66 6.05 8.21
N PHE A 56 -0.45 6.10 6.89
CA PHE A 56 0.70 5.45 6.28
C PHE A 56 1.97 6.26 6.51
N THR A 57 2.92 5.65 7.20
CA THR A 57 4.23 6.21 7.53
C THR A 57 5.34 5.40 6.85
N GLY A 58 6.55 5.93 6.89
CA GLY A 58 7.74 5.28 6.40
C GLY A 58 8.34 5.94 5.17
N VAL A 59 9.51 5.47 4.76
CA VAL A 59 10.45 6.15 3.86
C VAL A 59 9.84 6.73 2.59
N LEU A 60 8.85 6.07 1.99
CA LEU A 60 8.18 6.58 0.78
C LEU A 60 7.30 7.78 1.13
N TYR A 61 6.45 7.65 2.14
CA TYR A 61 5.51 8.70 2.56
C TYR A 61 6.24 9.91 3.15
N ASP A 62 7.31 9.66 3.94
CA ASP A 62 8.17 10.73 4.45
C ASP A 62 8.82 11.51 3.31
N ALA A 63 9.24 10.83 2.24
CA ALA A 63 9.82 11.47 1.07
C ALA A 63 8.78 12.23 0.23
N VAL A 64 7.54 11.77 0.15
CA VAL A 64 6.43 12.53 -0.45
C VAL A 64 6.20 13.82 0.35
N ALA A 65 6.08 13.73 1.66
CA ALA A 65 5.84 14.88 2.54
C ALA A 65 6.99 15.91 2.48
N ALA A 66 8.21 15.46 2.26
CA ALA A 66 9.38 16.34 2.14
C ALA A 66 9.50 17.05 0.77
N ALA A 67 8.70 16.72 -0.21
CA ALA A 67 8.80 17.27 -1.57
C ALA A 67 8.12 18.64 -1.74
N GLY A 68 7.36 19.13 -0.75
CA GLY A 68 6.68 20.43 -0.78
C GLY A 68 5.82 20.70 0.45
N ALA A 69 5.07 21.82 0.39
CA ALA A 69 4.14 22.22 1.45
C ALA A 69 2.92 21.36 1.41
N ASP A 70 2.61 20.36 1.95
CA ASP A 70 1.49 19.40 1.92
C ASP A 70 1.09 18.94 0.50
N PRO A 71 1.92 18.06 -0.10
CA PRO A 71 1.62 17.53 -1.44
C PRO A 71 0.28 16.76 -1.50
N TRP A 72 -0.23 16.32 -0.34
CA TRP A 72 -1.49 15.58 -0.26
C TRP A 72 -2.73 16.43 -0.51
N GLU A 73 -2.65 17.76 -0.45
CA GLU A 73 -3.73 18.67 -0.85
C GLU A 73 -4.03 18.58 -2.35
N ARG A 74 -3.03 18.22 -3.16
CA ARG A 74 -3.14 18.02 -4.61
C ARG A 74 -3.06 16.57 -5.00
N SER A 75 -3.71 15.71 -4.23
CA SER A 75 -3.68 14.25 -4.43
C SER A 75 -4.72 13.72 -5.43
N GLU A 76 -5.31 14.58 -6.23
CA GLU A 76 -6.21 14.14 -7.31
C GLU A 76 -5.46 13.22 -8.29
N GLY A 77 -6.08 12.08 -8.60
CA GLY A 77 -5.43 11.05 -9.43
C GLY A 77 -4.41 10.16 -8.70
N VAL A 78 -4.14 10.41 -7.41
CA VAL A 78 -3.27 9.55 -6.61
C VAL A 78 -4.07 8.38 -6.03
N THR A 79 -3.54 7.17 -6.19
CA THR A 79 -4.09 5.96 -5.60
C THR A 79 -3.07 5.33 -4.66
N VAL A 80 -3.45 5.15 -3.40
CA VAL A 80 -2.67 4.45 -2.38
C VAL A 80 -3.12 3.00 -2.33
N PHE A 81 -2.16 2.07 -2.42
CA PHE A 81 -2.44 0.64 -2.31
C PHE A 81 -2.23 0.15 -0.87
N SER A 82 -3.22 -0.53 -0.34
CA SER A 82 -3.24 -1.09 1.02
C SER A 82 -3.54 -2.58 0.99
N ALA A 83 -2.87 -3.36 1.83
CA ALA A 83 -3.18 -4.77 1.98
C ALA A 83 -4.54 -4.98 2.67
N LEU A 84 -4.96 -4.06 3.55
CA LEU A 84 -6.26 -4.12 4.24
C LEU A 84 -7.40 -3.60 3.36
N PHE A 85 -7.18 -2.49 2.64
CA PHE A 85 -8.25 -1.77 1.94
C PHE A 85 -8.21 -1.88 0.41
N GLY A 86 -7.20 -2.53 -0.16
CA GLY A 86 -6.98 -2.65 -1.60
C GLY A 86 -6.44 -1.36 -2.20
N ALA A 87 -7.31 -0.46 -2.61
CA ALA A 87 -6.99 0.84 -3.18
C ALA A 87 -7.79 1.96 -2.51
N LEU A 88 -7.12 3.06 -2.21
CA LEU A 88 -7.61 4.21 -1.45
C LEU A 88 -7.23 5.52 -2.12
N SER A 89 -8.02 6.58 -1.88
CA SER A 89 -7.54 7.95 -1.98
C SER A 89 -6.64 8.28 -0.78
N PRO A 90 -5.65 9.17 -0.90
CA PRO A 90 -4.88 9.69 0.23
C PRO A 90 -5.73 10.31 1.34
N THR A 91 -6.91 10.82 1.00
CA THR A 91 -7.86 11.46 1.92
C THR A 91 -8.87 10.50 2.55
N ASP A 92 -8.95 9.23 2.11
CA ASP A 92 -9.87 8.25 2.68
C ASP A 92 -9.58 8.05 4.17
N PRO A 93 -10.60 8.11 5.06
CA PRO A 93 -10.42 7.87 6.48
C PRO A 93 -10.22 6.37 6.74
N ILE A 94 -9.11 6.04 7.37
CA ILE A 94 -8.76 4.65 7.74
C ILE A 94 -8.24 4.59 9.18
N PRO A 95 -8.46 3.47 9.90
CA PRO A 95 -7.83 3.21 11.17
C PRO A 95 -6.36 2.83 11.01
N ASP A 96 -5.59 2.99 12.09
CA ASP A 96 -4.24 2.39 12.17
C ASP A 96 -4.32 0.86 12.11
N HIS A 97 -3.38 0.25 11.41
CA HIS A 97 -3.35 -1.19 11.21
C HIS A 97 -1.96 -1.69 10.76
N ARG A 98 -1.74 -2.99 10.93
CA ARG A 98 -0.51 -3.67 10.47
C ARG A 98 -0.86 -4.85 9.59
N LEU A 99 -0.79 -4.65 8.28
CA LEU A 99 -0.90 -5.69 7.27
C LEU A 99 -0.06 -5.33 6.04
N ALA A 100 0.80 -6.25 5.61
CA ALA A 100 1.60 -6.06 4.40
C ALA A 100 1.05 -6.87 3.22
N MET A 101 1.18 -6.37 1.99
CA MET A 101 0.70 -7.05 0.79
C MET A 101 1.41 -8.38 0.49
N GLY A 102 2.62 -8.56 1.05
CA GLY A 102 3.42 -9.77 0.87
C GLY A 102 3.06 -10.93 1.80
N VAL A 103 2.11 -10.76 2.72
CA VAL A 103 1.72 -11.82 3.66
C VAL A 103 0.54 -12.64 3.16
N SER A 104 0.30 -13.77 3.81
CA SER A 104 -0.86 -14.63 3.60
C SER A 104 -1.74 -14.59 4.85
N LEU A 105 -3.03 -14.31 4.71
CA LEU A 105 -3.99 -14.36 5.80
C LEU A 105 -4.72 -15.72 5.81
N PRO A 106 -4.97 -16.30 7.00
CA PRO A 106 -5.82 -17.48 7.13
C PRO A 106 -7.18 -17.26 6.45
N GLY A 107 -7.66 -18.25 5.74
CA GLY A 107 -8.93 -18.20 5.00
C GLY A 107 -8.93 -17.40 3.69
N LEU A 108 -8.00 -16.47 3.48
CA LEU A 108 -7.92 -15.65 2.27
C LEU A 108 -6.71 -15.97 1.39
N GLY A 109 -5.64 -16.52 1.99
CA GLY A 109 -4.40 -16.82 1.28
C GLY A 109 -3.51 -15.59 1.04
N PRO A 110 -2.60 -15.63 0.06
CA PRO A 110 -1.67 -14.55 -0.24
C PRO A 110 -2.41 -13.27 -0.63
N MET A 111 -2.18 -12.16 0.10
CA MET A 111 -2.92 -10.90 -0.06
C MET A 111 -2.80 -10.32 -1.47
N ALA A 112 -1.62 -10.36 -2.08
CA ALA A 112 -1.47 -9.89 -3.45
C ALA A 112 -2.36 -10.66 -4.44
N ARG A 113 -2.48 -11.97 -4.28
CA ARG A 113 -3.34 -12.84 -5.11
C ARG A 113 -4.82 -12.60 -4.81
N TRP A 114 -5.17 -12.41 -3.53
CA TRP A 114 -6.53 -12.08 -3.12
C TRP A 114 -7.03 -10.79 -3.75
N TRP A 115 -6.20 -9.75 -3.76
CA TRP A 115 -6.56 -8.45 -4.29
C TRP A 115 -6.54 -8.37 -5.83
N ALA A 116 -5.73 -9.18 -6.52
CA ALA A 116 -5.44 -9.00 -7.94
C ALA A 116 -6.70 -8.90 -8.84
N PRO A 117 -7.68 -9.84 -8.82
CA PRO A 117 -8.86 -9.71 -9.66
C PRO A 117 -9.73 -8.51 -9.24
N ARG A 118 -9.89 -8.29 -7.94
CA ARG A 118 -10.76 -7.23 -7.39
C ARG A 118 -10.25 -5.83 -7.69
N LEU A 119 -8.93 -5.63 -7.65
CA LEU A 119 -8.30 -4.37 -8.00
C LEU A 119 -8.30 -4.14 -9.51
N ALA A 120 -8.14 -5.18 -10.31
CA ALA A 120 -8.24 -5.07 -11.76
C ALA A 120 -9.63 -4.55 -12.14
N ASP A 121 -10.68 -5.21 -11.68
CA ASP A 121 -12.08 -4.84 -11.98
C ASP A 121 -12.44 -3.43 -11.48
N ALA A 122 -11.97 -3.07 -10.28
CA ALA A 122 -12.30 -1.78 -9.67
C ALA A 122 -11.53 -0.59 -10.26
N LEU A 123 -10.30 -0.80 -10.75
CA LEU A 123 -9.42 0.26 -11.22
C LEU A 123 -9.42 0.41 -12.74
N GLU A 124 -9.75 -0.61 -13.51
CA GLU A 124 -9.81 -0.50 -14.98
C GLU A 124 -10.68 0.67 -15.44
N PRO A 125 -11.93 0.84 -14.96
CA PRO A 125 -12.79 1.96 -15.38
C PRO A 125 -12.20 3.33 -15.05
N LEU A 126 -11.34 3.42 -14.03
CA LEU A 126 -10.76 4.67 -13.55
C LEU A 126 -9.49 5.07 -14.28
N ALA A 127 -8.74 4.10 -14.80
CA ALA A 127 -7.39 4.33 -15.34
C ALA A 127 -7.14 3.73 -16.74
N LYS A 128 -8.14 3.13 -17.37
CA LYS A 128 -8.03 2.59 -18.73
C LYS A 128 -7.56 3.65 -19.73
N GLY A 129 -6.49 3.33 -20.46
CA GLY A 129 -5.87 4.21 -21.45
C GLY A 129 -5.13 5.41 -20.84
N ARG A 130 -5.05 5.54 -19.52
CA ARG A 130 -4.30 6.63 -18.86
C ARG A 130 -2.83 6.23 -18.68
N ILE A 131 -1.98 7.25 -18.55
CA ILE A 131 -0.60 7.08 -18.10
C ILE A 131 -0.63 6.92 -16.57
N VAL A 132 -0.01 5.86 -16.08
CA VAL A 132 0.11 5.56 -14.65
C VAL A 132 1.57 5.49 -14.27
N LEU A 133 2.02 6.36 -13.38
CA LEU A 133 3.33 6.25 -12.74
C LEU A 133 3.26 5.28 -11.56
N ASP A 134 3.95 4.16 -11.67
CA ASP A 134 3.94 3.11 -10.64
C ASP A 134 5.13 3.25 -9.69
N CYS A 135 4.86 3.79 -8.50
CA CYS A 135 5.83 3.93 -7.41
C CYS A 135 5.80 2.76 -6.41
N ARG A 136 5.00 1.71 -6.64
CA ARG A 136 4.81 0.59 -5.69
C ARG A 136 6.00 -0.35 -5.63
N SER A 137 6.12 -1.08 -4.52
CA SER A 137 7.05 -2.21 -4.38
C SER A 137 6.47 -3.50 -5.01
N GLY A 138 7.32 -4.51 -5.23
CA GLY A 138 6.96 -5.75 -5.92
C GLY A 138 5.65 -6.40 -5.48
N PRO A 139 5.41 -6.67 -4.17
CA PRO A 139 4.15 -7.27 -3.71
C PRO A 139 2.92 -6.45 -4.05
N TYR A 140 2.99 -5.12 -3.94
CA TYR A 140 1.88 -4.23 -4.29
C TYR A 140 1.64 -4.14 -5.81
N ARG A 141 2.70 -4.25 -6.63
CA ARG A 141 2.56 -4.36 -8.08
C ARG A 141 1.92 -5.68 -8.49
N ALA A 142 2.28 -6.78 -7.81
CA ALA A 142 1.67 -8.08 -8.04
C ALA A 142 0.16 -8.09 -7.75
N ALA A 143 -0.30 -7.24 -6.82
CA ALA A 143 -1.72 -7.10 -6.50
C ALA A 143 -2.54 -6.39 -7.59
N CYS A 144 -1.91 -5.61 -8.48
CA CYS A 144 -2.59 -5.01 -9.63
C CYS A 144 -1.56 -4.61 -10.69
N ARG A 145 -1.48 -5.34 -11.78
CA ARG A 145 -0.53 -5.07 -12.88
C ARG A 145 -1.02 -4.02 -13.87
N ALA A 146 -2.31 -3.67 -13.83
CA ALA A 146 -2.96 -2.66 -14.67
C ALA A 146 -2.63 -2.77 -16.19
N PRO A 147 -2.87 -3.91 -16.85
CA PRO A 147 -2.53 -4.11 -18.27
C PRO A 147 -3.33 -3.21 -19.22
N TRP A 148 -4.38 -2.60 -18.73
CA TRP A 148 -5.27 -1.67 -19.41
C TRP A 148 -4.82 -0.21 -19.36
N ALA A 149 -3.71 0.09 -18.65
CA ALA A 149 -3.12 1.43 -18.56
C ALA A 149 -1.70 1.46 -19.16
N HIS A 150 -1.25 2.65 -19.54
CA HIS A 150 0.14 2.86 -19.93
C HIS A 150 1.00 3.05 -18.67
N THR A 151 1.53 1.97 -18.13
CA THR A 151 2.24 1.99 -16.84
C THR A 151 3.72 2.30 -17.04
N TRP A 152 4.20 3.33 -16.37
CA TRP A 152 5.59 3.71 -16.26
C TRP A 152 6.10 3.31 -14.88
N GLU A 153 7.10 2.45 -14.86
CA GLU A 153 7.74 2.02 -13.60
C GLU A 153 8.95 2.88 -13.29
N LEU A 154 9.01 3.45 -12.09
CA LEU A 154 10.18 4.16 -11.61
C LEU A 154 11.24 3.17 -11.14
N ARG A 155 12.34 3.08 -11.90
CA ARG A 155 13.51 2.28 -11.57
C ARG A 155 14.62 3.18 -11.03
N VAL A 156 15.15 2.84 -9.87
CA VAL A 156 16.24 3.57 -9.24
C VAL A 156 17.53 2.77 -9.39
N GLU A 157 18.55 3.40 -9.97
CA GLU A 157 19.86 2.81 -10.20
C GLU A 157 20.95 3.69 -9.60
N ARG A 158 21.99 3.06 -9.08
CA ARG A 158 23.24 3.73 -8.68
C ARG A 158 24.26 3.55 -9.79
N GLN A 159 24.83 4.65 -10.27
CA GLN A 159 25.99 4.61 -11.16
C GLN A 159 27.27 4.39 -10.31
N SER A 160 28.07 3.42 -10.67
CA SER A 160 29.38 3.16 -10.10
C SER A 160 30.45 3.12 -11.21
N ALA A 161 31.73 3.09 -10.87
CA ALA A 161 32.81 2.92 -11.83
C ALA A 161 32.72 1.62 -12.63
N THR A 162 32.06 0.59 -12.08
CA THR A 162 31.88 -0.74 -12.67
C THR A 162 30.55 -0.92 -13.41
N GLY A 163 29.68 0.15 -13.46
CA GLY A 163 28.39 0.08 -14.14
C GLY A 163 27.21 0.52 -13.32
N ARG A 164 25.99 0.24 -13.82
CA ARG A 164 24.73 0.56 -13.17
C ARG A 164 24.22 -0.60 -12.33
N GLN A 165 23.84 -0.33 -11.09
CA GLN A 165 23.23 -1.30 -10.17
C GLN A 165 21.87 -0.84 -9.72
N VAL A 166 20.84 -1.72 -9.78
CA VAL A 166 19.52 -1.43 -9.24
C VAL A 166 19.59 -1.35 -7.72
N VAL A 167 19.11 -0.25 -7.16
CA VAL A 167 19.10 -0.02 -5.71
C VAL A 167 17.70 -0.33 -5.18
N SER A 168 17.59 -1.33 -4.32
CA SER A 168 16.31 -1.72 -3.72
C SER A 168 16.01 -0.95 -2.42
N HIS A 169 17.03 -0.71 -1.60
CA HIS A 169 16.84 -0.10 -0.28
C HIS A 169 16.47 1.39 -0.36
N ASP A 170 17.17 2.18 -1.16
CA ASP A 170 16.90 3.61 -1.32
C ASP A 170 15.77 3.91 -2.33
N ALA A 171 15.31 2.90 -3.07
CA ALA A 171 14.29 3.07 -4.10
C ALA A 171 12.97 3.65 -3.56
N LYS A 172 12.60 3.35 -2.32
CA LYS A 172 11.38 3.91 -1.68
C LYS A 172 11.46 5.41 -1.52
N ARG A 173 12.62 5.92 -1.08
CA ARG A 173 12.83 7.36 -0.91
C ARG A 173 12.73 8.11 -2.25
N TRP A 174 13.40 7.61 -3.28
CA TRP A 174 13.36 8.25 -4.59
C TRP A 174 11.98 8.18 -5.25
N ARG A 175 11.28 7.07 -5.10
CA ARG A 175 9.88 6.95 -5.56
C ARG A 175 8.96 7.93 -4.86
N GLY A 176 9.13 8.11 -3.56
CA GLY A 176 8.38 9.10 -2.79
C GLY A 176 8.70 10.52 -3.22
N ALA A 177 9.97 10.88 -3.41
CA ALA A 177 10.38 12.20 -3.86
C ALA A 177 9.81 12.54 -5.24
N VAL A 178 9.88 11.61 -6.21
CA VAL A 178 9.29 11.82 -7.54
C VAL A 178 7.77 11.94 -7.45
N ALA A 179 7.09 11.07 -6.69
CA ALA A 179 5.65 11.16 -6.51
C ALA A 179 5.24 12.52 -5.93
N GLY A 180 5.90 12.97 -4.86
CA GLY A 180 5.62 14.25 -4.22
C GLY A 180 5.89 15.47 -5.11
N SER A 181 6.89 15.38 -6.01
CA SER A 181 7.19 16.47 -6.95
C SER A 181 6.16 16.60 -8.08
N LEU A 182 5.34 15.57 -8.31
CA LEU A 182 4.31 15.55 -9.34
C LEU A 182 2.91 15.89 -8.79
N MET A 183 2.75 15.90 -7.50
CA MET A 183 1.54 16.31 -6.80
C MET A 183 1.58 17.77 -6.44
#